data_b2c0cd4b596c95c7604379b33f60d1a7
#
_entry.id   b2c0cd4b596c95c7604379b33f60d1a7
#
_cell.length_a   1.000
_cell.length_b   1.000
_cell.length_c   1.000
_cell.angle_alpha   90.00
_cell.angle_beta   90.00
_cell.angle_gamma   90.00
#
_symmetry.space_group_name_H-M   'P 1'
#
loop_
_entity.id
_entity.type
_entity.pdbx_description
1 polymer ?
#
loop_
_entity_poly.entity_id
_entity_poly.type
_entity_poly.pdbx_seq_one_letter_code
_entity_poly.pdbx_strand_id
1 'polypeptide(L)'
;DGFTLFDNTGGSKGSGGSGSGGIGVNSFLWRASLDTIAFMPLLSADPFGGVIITDWYGPPESQNERFKLNVFILGKTLRSDGVRATVFKQVKDTDGSWVDAARDGELDRDVEDSILTRARELKINSLPQR
;
A
#
# COMPACT_ATOMS: atom_id res chain seq x y z
N ASP A 1 6.95 9.54 -10.05
CA ASP A 1 5.96 9.15 -9.90
C ASP A 1 5.35 9.42 -8.72
N GLY A 2 4.31 9.23 -8.60
CA GLY A 2 3.60 9.71 -7.58
C GLY A 2 3.85 9.22 -6.28
N PHE A 3 4.48 8.19 -6.15
CA PHE A 3 4.56 7.65 -4.90
C PHE A 3 5.82 7.87 -4.25
N THR A 4 6.54 8.86 -4.65
CA THR A 4 7.74 8.97 -3.99
C THR A 4 7.62 9.79 -2.82
N LEU A 5 6.48 10.03 -2.31
CA LEU A 5 6.38 10.81 -1.22
C LEU A 5 7.19 10.44 -0.15
N PHE A 6 7.45 9.34 0.08
CA PHE A 6 8.13 8.95 1.14
C PHE A 6 9.47 8.71 1.05
N ASP A 7 10.07 9.03 0.15
CA ASP A 7 11.29 8.63 0.12
C ASP A 7 12.12 9.20 1.09
N ASN A 8 11.89 10.07 1.68
CA ASN A 8 12.74 10.57 2.44
C ASN A 8 12.92 10.07 3.62
N THR A 9 12.39 9.84 4.08
CA THR A 9 12.46 9.42 5.20
C THR A 9 13.52 9.17 5.84
N GLY A 10 14.18 9.30 5.63
CA GLY A 10 15.09 9.05 6.22
C GLY A 10 15.11 8.57 7.41
N GLY A 11 15.35 8.52 7.94
CA GLY A 11 15.33 8.11 9.06
C GLY A 11 15.26 7.02 9.57
N SER A 12 14.81 6.65 9.57
CA SER A 12 14.53 5.60 10.17
C SER A 12 15.26 4.63 10.48
N LYS A 13 15.93 4.50 10.73
CA LYS A 13 16.56 3.57 11.08
C LYS A 13 15.98 2.57 11.59
N GLY A 14 15.49 2.16 11.34
CA GLY A 14 14.82 1.26 11.80
C GLY A 14 15.17 0.27 12.41
N SER A 15 15.57 0.13 12.60
CA SER A 15 15.75 -0.78 13.30
C SER A 15 15.60 -1.96 13.17
N GLY A 16 15.69 -2.33 13.08
CA GLY A 16 15.53 -3.52 13.05
C GLY A 16 15.32 -4.47 12.72
N GLY A 17 15.18 -4.37 12.49
CA GLY A 17 14.81 -5.33 12.17
C GLY A 17 14.53 -6.53 12.22
N SER A 18 14.94 -7.04 12.18
CA SER A 18 14.65 -8.33 12.25
C SER A 18 13.46 -8.67 12.10
N GLY A 19 12.79 -8.19 12.12
CA GLY A 19 11.65 -8.60 11.98
C GLY A 19 11.21 -9.76 12.03
N SER A 20 11.75 -10.39 12.08
CA SER A 20 11.22 -11.59 11.98
C SER A 20 10.30 -11.91 12.90
N GLY A 21 10.34 -11.75 13.89
CA GLY A 21 9.43 -12.24 14.71
C GLY A 21 8.30 -11.46 14.93
N GLY A 22 8.17 -10.39 14.53
CA GLY A 22 7.08 -9.61 14.94
C GLY A 22 5.88 -9.62 14.12
N ILE A 23 5.90 -10.13 12.94
CA ILE A 23 4.72 -10.04 12.10
C ILE A 23 4.41 -11.37 11.51
N GLY A 24 3.20 -11.49 11.06
CA GLY A 24 2.73 -12.77 10.57
C GLY A 24 2.82 -12.93 9.08
N VAL A 25 3.31 -11.94 8.37
CA VAL A 25 3.34 -11.99 6.90
C VAL A 25 4.72 -11.56 6.44
N ASN A 26 4.95 -11.61 5.14
CA ASN A 26 6.23 -11.23 4.58
C ASN A 26 6.55 -9.78 4.91
N SER A 27 7.71 -9.55 5.48
CA SER A 27 8.04 -8.21 5.94
C SER A 27 8.32 -7.24 4.82
N PHE A 28 8.85 -7.71 3.69
CA PHE A 28 9.09 -6.81 2.57
C PHE A 28 7.77 -6.35 1.96
N LEU A 29 6.81 -7.27 1.82
CA LEU A 29 5.51 -6.90 1.31
C LEU A 29 4.78 -5.97 2.28
N TRP A 30 4.93 -6.21 3.58
CA TRP A 30 4.30 -5.35 4.56
C TRP A 30 4.86 -3.93 4.48
N ARG A 31 6.18 -3.79 4.49
CA ARG A 31 6.79 -2.47 4.41
C ARG A 31 6.52 -1.80 3.10
N ALA A 32 6.56 -2.56 2.00
CA ALA A 32 6.28 -2.00 0.69
C ALA A 32 4.85 -1.49 0.59
N SER A 33 3.92 -2.21 1.21
CA SER A 33 2.53 -1.77 1.21
C SER A 33 2.38 -0.46 1.96
N LEU A 34 2.98 -0.36 3.13
CA LEU A 34 2.90 0.88 3.89
C LEU A 34 3.56 2.03 3.14
N ASP A 35 4.70 1.78 2.50
CA ASP A 35 5.37 2.82 1.74
C ASP A 35 4.52 3.28 0.57
N THR A 36 3.93 2.34 -0.14
CA THR A 36 3.20 2.65 -1.36
C THR A 36 1.94 3.47 -1.08
N ILE A 37 1.26 3.17 0.03
CA ILE A 37 0.01 3.86 0.30
C ILE A 37 0.16 4.92 1.35
N ALA A 38 1.37 5.31 1.66
CA ALA A 38 1.60 6.20 2.78
C ALA A 38 1.01 7.58 2.60
N PHE A 39 0.67 7.97 1.39
CA PHE A 39 0.03 9.27 1.17
C PHE A 39 -1.43 9.26 1.59
N MET A 40 -1.99 8.11 1.92
CA MET A 40 -3.39 8.01 2.30
C MET A 40 -3.52 7.85 3.80
N PRO A 41 -4.60 8.36 4.38
CA PRO A 41 -4.79 8.15 5.82
C PRO A 41 -5.11 6.69 6.11
N LEU A 42 -4.52 6.16 7.15
CA LEU A 42 -4.77 4.78 7.50
C LEU A 42 -5.86 4.68 8.53
N LEU A 43 -6.79 3.74 8.32
CA LEU A 43 -7.76 3.44 9.34
C LEU A 43 -7.29 2.28 10.18
N SER A 44 -6.61 1.33 9.61
CA SER A 44 -6.25 0.13 10.32
C SER A 44 -5.07 -0.53 9.65
N ALA A 45 -4.18 -1.09 10.42
CA ALA A 45 -3.05 -1.84 9.89
C ALA A 45 -2.74 -2.96 10.86
N ASP A 46 -2.90 -4.19 10.40
CA ASP A 46 -2.72 -5.37 11.23
C ASP A 46 -1.59 -6.22 10.66
N PRO A 47 -0.39 -6.13 11.20
CA PRO A 47 0.72 -6.90 10.63
C PRO A 47 0.63 -8.39 10.87
N PHE A 48 -0.15 -8.82 11.84
CA PHE A 48 -0.27 -10.24 12.06
C PHE A 48 -1.21 -10.87 11.05
N GLY A 49 -2.31 -10.21 10.75
CA GLY A 49 -3.21 -10.72 9.74
C GLY A 49 -2.89 -10.28 8.34
N GLY A 50 -2.00 -9.31 8.20
CA GLY A 50 -1.63 -8.84 6.87
C GLY A 50 -2.70 -8.00 6.22
N VAL A 51 -3.35 -7.12 6.97
CA VAL A 51 -4.45 -6.32 6.43
C VAL A 51 -4.17 -4.86 6.67
N ILE A 52 -4.33 -4.05 5.64
CA ILE A 52 -4.22 -2.60 5.78
C ILE A 52 -5.46 -2.00 5.12
N ILE A 53 -6.10 -1.10 5.84
CA ILE A 53 -7.31 -0.44 5.35
C ILE A 53 -7.09 1.06 5.48
N THR A 54 -7.31 1.78 4.38
CA THR A 54 -7.17 3.23 4.41
C THR A 54 -8.53 3.90 4.55
N ASP A 55 -8.52 5.14 4.91
CA ASP A 55 -9.71 5.96 4.81
C ASP A 55 -9.75 6.58 3.41
N TRP A 56 -10.79 7.32 3.13
CA TRP A 56 -10.95 7.97 1.85
C TRP A 56 -9.88 9.05 1.66
N TYR A 57 -9.38 9.11 0.45
CA TYR A 57 -8.37 10.11 0.09
C TYR A 57 -8.82 10.80 -1.19
N GLY A 58 -8.90 12.12 -1.17
CA GLY A 58 -9.24 12.89 -2.35
C GLY A 58 -8.01 13.58 -2.87
N PRO A 59 -7.58 13.25 -4.10
CA PRO A 59 -6.40 13.91 -4.65
C PRO A 59 -6.64 15.40 -4.79
N PRO A 60 -5.66 16.22 -4.48
CA PRO A 60 -5.86 17.66 -4.56
C PRO A 60 -6.22 18.15 -5.96
N GLU A 61 -5.73 17.45 -6.97
CA GLU A 61 -6.02 17.89 -8.31
C GLU A 61 -7.34 17.39 -8.84
N SER A 62 -8.06 16.58 -8.09
CA SER A 62 -9.32 16.08 -8.58
C SER A 62 -10.28 16.00 -7.43
N GLN A 63 -10.94 17.07 -7.13
CA GLN A 63 -11.76 17.14 -5.94
C GLN A 63 -13.11 16.47 -6.08
N ASN A 64 -13.43 15.96 -7.26
CA ASN A 64 -14.68 15.26 -7.45
C ASN A 64 -14.51 13.75 -7.37
N GLU A 65 -13.35 13.29 -6.95
CA GLU A 65 -13.08 11.87 -6.81
C GLU A 65 -12.45 11.58 -5.48
N ARG A 66 -12.68 10.40 -4.96
CA ARG A 66 -11.93 9.96 -3.79
C ARG A 66 -11.74 8.46 -3.83
N PHE A 67 -10.69 7.99 -3.17
CA PHE A 67 -10.28 6.60 -3.24
C PHE A 67 -10.04 6.05 -1.86
N LYS A 68 -10.22 4.73 -1.73
CA LYS A 68 -9.98 4.02 -0.49
C LYS A 68 -9.39 2.68 -0.87
N LEU A 69 -8.47 2.17 -0.11
CA LEU A 69 -7.82 0.91 -0.43
C LEU A 69 -7.90 -0.07 0.70
N ASN A 70 -8.04 -1.34 0.33
CA ASN A 70 -7.79 -2.44 1.23
C ASN A 70 -6.62 -3.22 0.66
N VAL A 71 -5.64 -3.56 1.48
CA VAL A 71 -4.49 -4.34 1.03
C VAL A 71 -4.38 -5.56 1.92
N PHE A 72 -4.22 -6.72 1.30
CA PHE A 72 -4.07 -7.98 2.01
C PHE A 72 -2.75 -8.62 1.61
N ILE A 73 -1.97 -9.06 2.59
CA ILE A 73 -0.74 -9.77 2.32
C ILE A 73 -0.96 -11.20 2.70
N LEU A 74 -0.69 -12.09 1.74
CA LEU A 74 -1.10 -13.45 1.84
C LEU A 74 0.07 -14.39 2.14
N GLY A 75 0.60 -14.34 3.28
CA GLY A 75 1.60 -15.31 3.68
C GLY A 75 2.96 -14.73 3.92
N LYS A 76 3.91 -15.58 4.15
CA LYS A 76 5.23 -15.13 4.59
C LYS A 76 6.26 -15.11 3.49
N THR A 77 5.92 -15.55 2.31
CA THR A 77 6.86 -15.63 1.20
C THR A 77 6.66 -14.45 0.27
N LEU A 78 7.75 -13.89 -0.23
CA LEU A 78 7.65 -12.82 -1.20
C LEU A 78 7.33 -13.42 -2.56
N ARG A 79 6.06 -13.38 -2.93
CA ARG A 79 5.59 -13.95 -4.17
C ARG A 79 4.75 -12.92 -4.89
N SER A 80 4.69 -13.05 -6.22
CA SER A 80 3.91 -12.09 -7.00
C SER A 80 2.42 -12.18 -6.71
N ASP A 81 1.94 -13.32 -6.23
CA ASP A 81 0.55 -13.43 -5.86
C ASP A 81 0.36 -13.28 -4.35
N GLY A 82 1.34 -12.72 -3.67
CA GLY A 82 1.27 -12.59 -2.21
C GLY A 82 0.65 -11.30 -1.72
N VAL A 83 0.18 -10.47 -2.60
CA VAL A 83 -0.49 -9.24 -2.18
C VAL A 83 -1.72 -9.03 -3.04
N ARG A 84 -2.79 -8.59 -2.42
CA ARG A 84 -4.02 -8.26 -3.09
C ARG A 84 -4.44 -6.90 -2.69
N ALA A 85 -4.80 -6.08 -3.63
CA ALA A 85 -5.28 -4.74 -3.35
C ALA A 85 -6.64 -4.53 -3.96
N THR A 86 -7.51 -3.84 -3.26
CA THR A 86 -8.82 -3.48 -3.77
C THR A 86 -8.93 -1.97 -3.66
N VAL A 87 -9.20 -1.32 -4.76
CA VAL A 87 -9.35 0.13 -4.80
C VAL A 87 -10.82 0.45 -4.94
N PHE A 88 -11.34 1.23 -4.01
CA PHE A 88 -12.70 1.72 -4.09
C PHE A 88 -12.66 3.17 -4.51
N LYS A 89 -13.54 3.57 -5.39
CA LYS A 89 -13.58 4.93 -5.88
C LYS A 89 -14.99 5.47 -5.75
N GLN A 90 -15.09 6.71 -5.36
CA GLN A 90 -16.36 7.43 -5.36
C GLN A 90 -16.19 8.72 -6.14
N VAL A 91 -17.26 9.16 -6.77
CA VAL A 91 -17.26 10.42 -7.50
C VAL A 91 -18.41 11.26 -6.98
N LYS A 92 -18.29 12.58 -7.10
CA LYS A 92 -19.38 13.44 -6.72
C LYS A 92 -20.34 13.58 -7.87
N ASP A 93 -21.62 13.48 -7.57
CA ASP A 93 -22.61 13.69 -8.60
C ASP A 93 -23.01 15.16 -8.62
N THR A 94 -24.02 15.50 -9.39
CA THR A 94 -24.33 16.90 -9.62
C THR A 94 -24.84 17.60 -8.38
N ASP A 95 -25.39 16.88 -7.42
CA ASP A 95 -25.86 17.56 -6.22
C ASP A 95 -24.83 17.49 -5.10
N GLY A 96 -23.62 17.08 -5.38
CA GLY A 96 -22.58 17.08 -4.37
C GLY A 96 -22.49 15.82 -3.53
N SER A 97 -23.27 14.82 -3.83
CA SER A 97 -23.22 13.59 -3.06
C SER A 97 -22.15 12.66 -3.63
N TRP A 98 -21.55 11.92 -2.73
CA TRP A 98 -20.59 10.92 -3.17
C TRP A 98 -21.30 9.64 -3.57
N VAL A 99 -20.98 9.12 -4.74
CA VAL A 99 -21.58 7.87 -5.20
C VAL A 99 -20.50 6.93 -5.65
N ASP A 100 -20.72 5.64 -5.49
CA ASP A 100 -19.73 4.65 -5.87
C ASP A 100 -19.54 4.63 -7.37
N ALA A 101 -18.29 4.62 -7.79
CA ALA A 101 -17.96 4.41 -9.20
C ALA A 101 -17.74 2.93 -9.44
N ALA A 102 -17.80 2.53 -10.69
CA ALA A 102 -17.56 1.13 -11.02
C ALA A 102 -16.15 0.75 -10.63
N ARG A 103 -16.00 -0.48 -10.16
CA ARG A 103 -14.67 -0.94 -9.80
C ARG A 103 -13.83 -1.13 -11.04
N ASP A 104 -12.55 -0.81 -10.91
CA ASP A 104 -11.64 -0.91 -12.03
C ASP A 104 -10.51 -1.84 -11.63
N GLY A 105 -10.51 -3.04 -12.17
CA GLY A 105 -9.48 -4.02 -11.83
C GLY A 105 -8.09 -3.59 -12.23
N GLU A 106 -7.94 -2.66 -13.16
CA GLU A 106 -6.62 -2.19 -13.47
C GLU A 106 -6.04 -1.37 -12.34
N LEU A 107 -6.85 -0.59 -11.65
CA LEU A 107 -6.34 0.16 -10.50
C LEU A 107 -5.86 -0.80 -9.42
N ASP A 108 -6.58 -1.88 -9.20
CA ASP A 108 -6.17 -2.88 -8.23
C ASP A 108 -4.80 -3.43 -8.60
N ARG A 109 -4.61 -3.77 -9.87
CA ARG A 109 -3.35 -4.34 -10.30
C ARG A 109 -2.23 -3.33 -10.27
N ASP A 110 -2.51 -2.07 -10.56
CA ASP A 110 -1.48 -1.05 -10.50
C ASP A 110 -0.94 -0.91 -9.09
N VAL A 111 -1.81 -0.95 -8.11
CA VAL A 111 -1.38 -0.86 -6.72
C VAL A 111 -0.57 -2.10 -6.35
N GLU A 112 -1.06 -3.27 -6.73
CA GLU A 112 -0.35 -4.52 -6.43
C GLU A 112 1.04 -4.51 -7.06
N ASP A 113 1.16 -4.06 -8.29
CA ASP A 113 2.44 -4.03 -8.98
C ASP A 113 3.39 -3.03 -8.33
N SER A 114 2.88 -1.90 -7.89
CA SER A 114 3.71 -0.93 -7.20
C SER A 114 4.24 -1.50 -5.89
N ILE A 115 3.40 -2.20 -5.16
CA ILE A 115 3.82 -2.82 -3.91
C ILE A 115 4.88 -3.89 -4.18
N LEU A 116 4.66 -4.72 -5.19
CA LEU A 116 5.61 -5.78 -5.50
C LEU A 116 6.96 -5.21 -5.94
N THR A 117 6.94 -4.18 -6.74
CA THR A 117 8.18 -3.54 -7.16
C THR A 117 8.95 -3.00 -5.96
N ARG A 118 8.23 -2.33 -5.07
CA ARG A 118 8.87 -1.78 -3.89
C ARG A 118 9.39 -2.89 -2.97
N ALA A 119 8.65 -3.97 -2.82
CA ALA A 119 9.08 -5.08 -1.97
C ALA A 119 10.35 -5.71 -2.52
N ARG A 120 10.46 -5.84 -3.82
CA ARG A 120 11.66 -6.40 -4.43
C ARG A 120 12.86 -5.46 -4.24
N GLU A 121 12.63 -4.17 -4.33
CA GLU A 121 13.69 -3.21 -4.06
C GLU A 121 14.17 -3.33 -2.62
N LEU A 122 13.25 -3.44 -1.69
CA LEU A 122 13.62 -3.55 -0.29
C LEU A 122 14.41 -4.84 -0.05
N LYS A 123 14.01 -5.91 -0.69
CA LYS A 123 14.72 -7.16 -0.53
C LYS A 123 16.13 -7.08 -1.10
N ILE A 124 16.27 -6.53 -2.30
CA ILE A 124 17.58 -6.42 -2.90
C ILE A 124 18.49 -5.54 -2.07
N ASN A 125 17.95 -4.46 -1.54
CA ASN A 125 18.76 -3.56 -0.74
C ASN A 125 19.17 -4.17 0.60
N SER A 126 18.48 -5.23 1.02
CA SER A 126 18.83 -5.87 2.27
C SER A 126 19.89 -6.95 2.09
N LEU A 127 20.27 -7.28 0.88
CA LEU A 127 21.24 -8.33 0.65
C LEU A 127 22.65 -7.80 0.89
N PRO A 128 23.55 -8.66 1.29
CA PRO A 128 24.91 -8.20 1.54
C PRO A 128 25.54 -7.64 0.28
N GLN A 129 26.32 -6.60 0.47
CA GLN A 129 26.97 -6.02 -0.66
C GLN A 129 28.37 -6.57 -0.73
N ARG A 130 28.90 -6.79 -1.92
CA ARG A 130 30.18 -7.29 -1.98
C ARG A 130 31.07 -6.39 -2.60
#